data_45b0fc96f0b4adcc7973fa9f0b666f78
#
_entry.id   45b0fc96f0b4adcc7973fa9f0b666f78
#
_cell.length_a   1.000
_cell.length_b   1.000
_cell.length_c   1.000
_cell.angle_alpha   90.00
_cell.angle_beta   90.00
_cell.angle_gamma   90.00
#
_symmetry.space_group_name_H-M   'P 1'
#
loop_
_entity.id
_entity.type
_entity.pdbx_description
1 polymer ?
#
loop_
_entity_poly.entity_id
_entity_poly.type
_entity_poly.pdbx_seq_one_letter_code
_entity_poly.pdbx_strand_id
1 'polypeptide(L)'
;MTTRRDFLRSAGAGALAPLVSAQTGRKPNIIFIVLDDLGYGEFGCYGQKLIQTPNVDRFATTGVRYTDCYAGGAVCAPSRSVLMTGLHAGHTSVRANAGTIPLRADPEDRTVAQLLHENGYSTGLFGKWGLGDFGSAGTPDKKGFDEYYGFLHQVHPHDYYTDFLWRNGKREVLSGNRGGKKTQYSADLIADASVQFLKKQKSGKPYFLYVPTALPHAVYEVPDTAPYTNRDWPAIEKTYAAMITRADRHVGALLDALHESGQEENTVVFVTSDNGAQASEGHTLEFFRSNGPLRGHKAEVYEGGIRIPMIVRWPGKTKPGAVSDLPWTFCDFLPTAAAIAGAPAPRNLDGMSMADALRTGATARDLPPRFLYWEFYGFDAAKSELRKNTLSQAARWGDWKAVRPKPGAPLQLYNLRKDIGETTDLAPTNPDVVAKLEAFIKEAHTEPRPHNTGSMEFIR
;
A
#
# COMPACT_ATOMS: atom_id res chain seq x y z
N MET A 1 -37.35 -51.21 -22.58
CA MET A 1 -37.51 -49.82 -22.09
C MET A 1 -36.65 -49.67 -20.85
N THR A 2 -35.41 -49.32 -21.04
CA THR A 2 -34.45 -49.10 -19.96
C THR A 2 -34.53 -47.62 -19.55
N THR A 3 -34.80 -47.38 -18.29
CA THR A 3 -35.07 -46.06 -17.76
C THR A 3 -33.77 -45.30 -17.50
N ARG A 4 -33.82 -43.98 -17.61
CA ARG A 4 -32.70 -43.02 -17.38
C ARG A 4 -31.98 -43.12 -16.02
N ARG A 5 -32.37 -44.10 -15.15
CA ARG A 5 -31.80 -44.31 -13.82
C ARG A 5 -30.65 -45.33 -13.78
N ASP A 6 -30.42 -46.09 -14.82
CA ASP A 6 -29.40 -47.16 -14.79
C ASP A 6 -28.05 -46.76 -15.39
N PHE A 7 -27.92 -45.52 -15.92
CA PHE A 7 -26.67 -45.01 -16.49
C PHE A 7 -25.78 -44.24 -15.50
N LEU A 8 -26.17 -44.06 -14.27
CA LEU A 8 -25.46 -43.28 -13.24
C LEU A 8 -24.78 -44.10 -12.15
N ARG A 9 -24.61 -45.42 -12.33
CA ARG A 9 -24.00 -46.28 -11.31
C ARG A 9 -22.65 -46.90 -11.64
N SER A 10 -21.94 -46.44 -12.67
CA SER A 10 -20.62 -46.99 -13.02
C SER A 10 -19.60 -45.93 -13.45
N ALA A 11 -19.59 -44.77 -12.78
CA ALA A 11 -18.44 -43.88 -12.80
C ALA A 11 -17.86 -43.90 -11.39
N GLY A 12 -16.85 -44.74 -11.17
CA GLY A 12 -16.04 -44.73 -9.95
C GLY A 12 -15.45 -43.38 -9.73
N ALA A 13 -15.99 -42.63 -8.79
CA ALA A 13 -15.39 -41.38 -8.32
C ALA A 13 -14.10 -41.69 -7.54
N GLY A 14 -12.98 -41.77 -8.24
CA GLY A 14 -11.68 -41.54 -7.67
C GLY A 14 -11.65 -40.10 -7.19
N ALA A 15 -11.99 -39.85 -5.94
CA ALA A 15 -11.74 -38.57 -5.30
C ALA A 15 -10.21 -38.36 -5.27
N LEU A 16 -9.69 -37.67 -6.28
CA LEU A 16 -8.41 -36.99 -6.16
C LEU A 16 -8.65 -35.87 -5.13
N ALA A 17 -8.49 -36.22 -3.85
CA ALA A 17 -8.21 -35.21 -2.84
C ALA A 17 -6.98 -34.44 -3.35
N PRO A 18 -7.02 -33.09 -3.40
CA PRO A 18 -5.82 -32.36 -3.69
C PRO A 18 -4.83 -32.76 -2.59
N LEU A 19 -3.75 -33.43 -2.98
CA LEU A 19 -2.56 -33.57 -2.16
C LEU A 19 -2.11 -32.12 -1.89
N VAL A 20 -2.62 -31.53 -0.81
CA VAL A 20 -1.95 -30.42 -0.16
C VAL A 20 -0.59 -30.99 0.22
N SER A 21 0.37 -30.83 -0.67
CA SER A 21 1.77 -31.05 -0.37
C SER A 21 2.03 -30.20 0.87
N ALA A 22 2.03 -30.83 2.04
CA ALA A 22 2.51 -30.20 3.26
C ALA A 22 3.92 -29.71 2.93
N GLN A 23 4.05 -28.42 2.70
CA GLN A 23 5.32 -27.78 2.45
C GLN A 23 6.10 -27.95 3.76
N THR A 24 6.94 -28.98 3.84
CA THR A 24 7.83 -29.27 4.98
C THR A 24 8.93 -28.19 5.08
N GLY A 25 8.71 -27.02 4.52
CA GLY A 25 9.57 -25.88 4.50
C GLY A 25 9.18 -24.85 5.57
N ARG A 26 10.18 -24.17 6.09
CA ARG A 26 10.08 -23.04 7.02
C ARG A 26 9.18 -21.94 6.42
N LYS A 27 8.21 -21.41 7.21
CA LYS A 27 7.36 -20.29 6.79
C LYS A 27 8.23 -19.11 6.36
N PRO A 28 7.97 -18.46 5.19
CA PRO A 28 8.75 -17.32 4.77
C PRO A 28 8.54 -16.11 5.68
N ASN A 29 9.56 -15.30 5.86
CA ASN A 29 9.41 -13.96 6.43
C ASN A 29 8.76 -13.04 5.38
N ILE A 30 8.08 -12.00 5.86
CA ILE A 30 7.41 -11.01 5.00
C ILE A 30 7.89 -9.62 5.42
N ILE A 31 8.44 -8.85 4.49
CA ILE A 31 8.79 -7.44 4.67
C ILE A 31 7.95 -6.63 3.67
N PHE A 32 7.23 -5.63 4.17
CA PHE A 32 6.40 -4.75 3.35
C PHE A 32 6.78 -3.29 3.61
N ILE A 33 7.43 -2.65 2.65
CA ILE A 33 7.93 -1.28 2.73
C ILE A 33 7.02 -0.38 1.89
N VAL A 34 6.47 0.67 2.51
CA VAL A 34 5.58 1.63 1.87
C VAL A 34 6.15 3.03 2.03
N LEU A 35 6.33 3.74 0.92
CA LEU A 35 6.65 5.16 0.89
C LEU A 35 5.34 5.96 0.91
N ASP A 36 5.37 7.17 1.47
CA ASP A 36 4.20 8.04 1.66
C ASP A 36 4.20 9.12 0.56
N ASP A 37 3.17 9.13 -0.29
CA ASP A 37 3.02 10.09 -1.40
C ASP A 37 4.07 9.98 -2.52
N LEU A 38 4.71 8.84 -2.69
CA LEU A 38 5.67 8.65 -3.79
C LEU A 38 4.92 8.35 -5.08
N GLY A 39 5.17 9.16 -6.11
CA GLY A 39 4.55 9.01 -7.42
C GLY A 39 5.06 7.80 -8.22
N TYR A 40 4.25 7.37 -9.19
CA TYR A 40 4.55 6.23 -10.05
C TYR A 40 5.90 6.35 -10.78
N GLY A 41 6.28 7.56 -11.19
CA GLY A 41 7.49 7.83 -11.98
C GLY A 41 8.74 8.20 -11.16
N GLU A 42 8.74 8.03 -9.83
CA GLU A 42 9.80 8.59 -8.98
C GLU A 42 10.94 7.64 -8.64
N PHE A 43 10.83 6.36 -8.94
CA PHE A 43 11.98 5.45 -8.93
C PHE A 43 12.68 5.41 -10.29
N GLY A 44 14.01 5.28 -10.31
CA GLY A 44 14.81 5.14 -11.55
C GLY A 44 14.32 4.00 -12.42
N CYS A 45 14.01 2.83 -11.84
CA CYS A 45 13.45 1.68 -12.53
C CYS A 45 12.03 1.89 -13.09
N TYR A 46 11.32 2.96 -12.70
CA TYR A 46 10.06 3.42 -13.27
C TYR A 46 10.22 4.63 -14.21
N GLY A 47 11.44 5.04 -14.50
CA GLY A 47 11.71 6.06 -15.52
C GLY A 47 12.24 7.39 -15.00
N GLN A 48 12.42 7.56 -13.69
CA GLN A 48 13.03 8.76 -13.12
C GLN A 48 14.45 8.95 -13.59
N LYS A 49 14.81 10.20 -13.97
CA LYS A 49 16.14 10.53 -14.49
C LYS A 49 16.90 11.54 -13.63
N LEU A 50 16.19 12.27 -12.78
CA LEU A 50 16.74 13.37 -11.99
C LEU A 50 16.96 12.96 -10.52
N ILE A 51 16.02 12.21 -9.95
CA ILE A 51 16.10 11.67 -8.58
C ILE A 51 16.84 10.34 -8.60
N GLN A 52 17.75 10.15 -7.66
CA GLN A 52 18.58 8.94 -7.55
C GLN A 52 18.00 7.96 -6.55
N THR A 53 17.70 6.74 -7.03
CA THR A 53 17.16 5.65 -6.20
C THR A 53 17.92 4.33 -6.44
N PRO A 54 19.29 4.34 -6.27
CA PRO A 54 20.13 3.22 -6.70
C PRO A 54 19.85 1.90 -5.95
N ASN A 55 19.39 1.96 -4.69
CA ASN A 55 19.10 0.76 -3.91
C ASN A 55 17.80 0.09 -4.37
N VAL A 56 16.75 0.86 -4.58
CA VAL A 56 15.48 0.37 -5.13
C VAL A 56 15.66 -0.10 -6.57
N ASP A 57 16.45 0.62 -7.39
CA ASP A 57 16.74 0.23 -8.77
C ASP A 57 17.50 -1.10 -8.83
N ARG A 58 18.50 -1.29 -7.96
CA ARG A 58 19.21 -2.57 -7.81
C ARG A 58 18.25 -3.67 -7.33
N PHE A 59 17.40 -3.39 -6.36
CA PHE A 59 16.40 -4.34 -5.87
C PHE A 59 15.43 -4.79 -6.98
N ALA A 60 15.03 -3.89 -7.87
CA ALA A 60 14.19 -4.21 -9.02
C ALA A 60 14.84 -5.22 -9.99
N THR A 61 16.18 -5.24 -10.10
CA THR A 61 16.88 -6.22 -10.94
C THR A 61 16.83 -7.65 -10.39
N THR A 62 16.55 -7.80 -9.10
CA THR A 62 16.49 -9.10 -8.41
C THR A 62 15.06 -9.56 -8.13
N GLY A 63 14.07 -8.70 -8.38
CA GLY A 63 12.64 -8.98 -8.19
C GLY A 63 11.82 -8.84 -9.47
N VAL A 64 10.51 -8.77 -9.29
CA VAL A 64 9.53 -8.45 -10.34
C VAL A 64 9.04 -7.03 -10.15
N ARG A 65 9.07 -6.22 -11.20
CA ARG A 65 8.50 -4.87 -11.25
C ARG A 65 7.09 -4.93 -11.82
N TYR A 66 6.10 -4.52 -11.03
CA TYR A 66 4.71 -4.47 -11.45
C TYR A 66 4.37 -3.10 -12.04
N THR A 67 3.81 -3.10 -13.25
CA THR A 67 3.40 -1.86 -13.93
C THR A 67 1.96 -1.48 -13.68
N ASP A 68 1.13 -2.43 -13.25
CA ASP A 68 -0.31 -2.27 -13.01
C ASP A 68 -0.69 -2.51 -11.55
N CYS A 69 0.14 -2.01 -10.61
CA CYS A 69 -0.17 -2.06 -9.18
C CYS A 69 -0.92 -0.81 -8.72
N TYR A 70 -1.87 -1.02 -7.81
CA TYR A 70 -2.75 0.02 -7.32
C TYR A 70 -2.76 0.09 -5.81
N ALA A 71 -2.71 1.33 -5.31
CA ALA A 71 -3.02 1.67 -3.93
C ALA A 71 -4.46 1.28 -3.57
N GLY A 72 -4.73 1.16 -2.29
CA GLY A 72 -6.09 0.88 -1.80
C GLY A 72 -7.03 2.08 -1.88
N GLY A 73 -6.49 3.30 -1.99
CA GLY A 73 -7.24 4.54 -2.10
C GLY A 73 -6.36 5.66 -2.60
N ALA A 74 -6.96 6.80 -2.91
CA ALA A 74 -6.26 7.96 -3.43
C ALA A 74 -5.53 8.81 -2.37
N VAL A 75 -5.59 8.40 -1.08
CA VAL A 75 -4.90 9.03 0.05
C VAL A 75 -4.52 8.00 1.11
N CYS A 76 -3.57 8.37 1.98
CA CYS A 76 -2.85 7.49 2.91
C CYS A 76 -3.75 6.60 3.78
N ALA A 77 -4.63 7.16 4.64
CA ALA A 77 -5.35 6.35 5.64
C ALA A 77 -6.32 5.34 5.00
N PRO A 78 -7.18 5.69 4.03
CA PRO A 78 -7.97 4.70 3.30
C PRO A 78 -7.12 3.62 2.63
N SER A 79 -6.04 4.02 1.97
CA SER A 79 -5.16 3.07 1.28
C SER A 79 -4.52 2.07 2.26
N ARG A 80 -4.02 2.55 3.39
CA ARG A 80 -3.44 1.71 4.46
C ARG A 80 -4.49 0.81 5.12
N SER A 81 -5.74 1.29 5.27
CA SER A 81 -6.86 0.46 5.76
C SER A 81 -7.16 -0.70 4.82
N VAL A 82 -7.23 -0.45 3.52
CA VAL A 82 -7.39 -1.48 2.48
C VAL A 82 -6.27 -2.51 2.53
N LEU A 83 -5.00 -2.06 2.65
CA LEU A 83 -3.83 -2.94 2.77
C LEU A 83 -3.94 -3.87 3.99
N MET A 84 -4.36 -3.32 5.13
CA MET A 84 -4.44 -4.08 6.39
C MET A 84 -5.61 -5.04 6.43
N THR A 85 -6.77 -4.67 5.85
CA THR A 85 -8.02 -5.43 6.02
C THR A 85 -8.37 -6.35 4.85
N GLY A 86 -7.78 -6.14 3.67
CA GLY A 86 -8.16 -6.88 2.47
C GLY A 86 -9.51 -6.51 1.89
N LEU A 87 -10.12 -5.40 2.36
CA LEU A 87 -11.37 -4.83 1.87
C LEU A 87 -11.08 -3.62 0.99
N HIS A 88 -11.72 -3.50 -0.18
CA HIS A 88 -11.52 -2.34 -1.05
C HIS A 88 -12.17 -1.04 -0.49
N ALA A 89 -11.92 0.09 -1.12
CA ALA A 89 -12.32 1.40 -0.62
C ALA A 89 -13.83 1.54 -0.34
N GLY A 90 -14.70 0.81 -1.04
CA GLY A 90 -16.15 0.80 -0.81
C GLY A 90 -16.63 -0.01 0.39
N HIS A 91 -15.77 -0.83 1.00
CA HIS A 91 -16.12 -1.71 2.14
C HIS A 91 -15.29 -1.43 3.39
N THR A 92 -14.05 -0.91 3.24
CA THR A 92 -13.21 -0.58 4.39
C THR A 92 -13.87 0.47 5.29
N SER A 93 -13.53 0.48 6.58
CA SER A 93 -14.10 1.41 7.55
C SER A 93 -13.49 2.82 7.44
N VAL A 94 -12.23 2.94 7.02
CA VAL A 94 -11.51 4.22 6.88
C VAL A 94 -11.59 4.70 5.43
N ARG A 95 -12.33 5.77 5.16
CA ARG A 95 -12.62 6.23 3.78
C ARG A 95 -12.14 7.65 3.47
N ALA A 96 -11.49 8.32 4.41
CA ALA A 96 -10.91 9.64 4.23
C ALA A 96 -9.69 9.84 5.13
N ASN A 97 -8.87 10.83 4.78
CA ASN A 97 -7.91 11.40 5.72
C ASN A 97 -8.64 12.43 6.59
N ALA A 98 -8.70 12.16 7.90
CA ALA A 98 -9.32 13.04 8.86
C ALA A 98 -8.64 12.80 10.19
N GLY A 99 -7.86 13.74 10.68
CA GLY A 99 -7.14 13.54 11.93
C GLY A 99 -6.61 12.10 12.03
N THR A 100 -7.25 11.26 12.82
CA THR A 100 -7.10 9.80 12.74
C THR A 100 -8.47 9.13 12.85
N ILE A 101 -8.92 8.47 11.80
CA ILE A 101 -10.07 7.57 11.85
C ILE A 101 -9.55 6.19 12.26
N PRO A 102 -9.88 5.70 13.46
CA PRO A 102 -9.34 4.44 13.93
C PRO A 102 -10.02 3.25 13.24
N LEU A 103 -9.25 2.19 12.98
CA LEU A 103 -9.81 0.87 12.71
C LEU A 103 -10.70 0.46 13.88
N ARG A 104 -11.78 -0.24 13.57
CA ARG A 104 -12.73 -0.75 14.55
C ARG A 104 -12.15 -1.94 15.31
N ALA A 105 -12.73 -2.23 16.46
CA ALA A 105 -12.38 -3.42 17.22
C ALA A 105 -12.75 -4.70 16.45
N ASP A 106 -12.07 -5.80 16.77
CA ASP A 106 -12.44 -7.11 16.26
C ASP A 106 -13.90 -7.47 16.59
N PRO A 107 -14.56 -8.23 15.69
CA PRO A 107 -14.03 -8.82 14.45
C PRO A 107 -14.17 -7.93 13.21
N GLU A 108 -14.60 -6.65 13.33
CA GLU A 108 -14.97 -5.82 12.19
C GLU A 108 -13.79 -5.50 11.26
N ASP A 109 -12.71 -4.91 11.81
CA ASP A 109 -11.52 -4.55 11.03
C ASP A 109 -10.34 -5.44 11.44
N ARG A 110 -10.42 -6.73 11.09
CA ARG A 110 -9.32 -7.65 11.28
C ARG A 110 -8.21 -7.38 10.28
N THR A 111 -6.96 -7.36 10.76
CA THR A 111 -5.79 -6.99 9.94
C THR A 111 -4.94 -8.19 9.54
N VAL A 112 -4.13 -7.99 8.49
CA VAL A 112 -3.09 -8.94 8.08
C VAL A 112 -2.10 -9.23 9.20
N ALA A 113 -1.77 -8.22 10.04
CA ALA A 113 -0.84 -8.42 11.16
C ALA A 113 -1.43 -9.35 12.23
N GLN A 114 -2.73 -9.21 12.56
CA GLN A 114 -3.41 -10.15 13.47
C GLN A 114 -3.41 -11.57 12.90
N LEU A 115 -3.74 -11.74 11.61
CA LEU A 115 -3.72 -13.04 10.96
C LEU A 115 -2.32 -13.67 11.06
N LEU A 116 -1.28 -12.93 10.76
CA LEU A 116 0.09 -13.43 10.78
C LEU A 116 0.56 -13.72 12.22
N HIS A 117 0.25 -12.85 13.19
CA HIS A 117 0.56 -13.05 14.60
C HIS A 117 -0.05 -14.36 15.13
N GLU A 118 -1.34 -14.58 14.88
CA GLU A 118 -2.06 -15.82 15.27
C GLU A 118 -1.48 -17.07 14.59
N ASN A 119 -0.79 -16.91 13.46
CA ASN A 119 -0.11 -17.98 12.76
C ASN A 119 1.38 -18.10 13.09
N GLY A 120 1.82 -17.49 14.20
CA GLY A 120 3.13 -17.67 14.81
C GLY A 120 4.22 -16.73 14.30
N TYR A 121 3.88 -15.68 13.56
CA TYR A 121 4.82 -14.64 13.16
C TYR A 121 5.12 -13.69 14.32
N SER A 122 6.37 -13.24 14.43
CA SER A 122 6.70 -12.01 15.15
C SER A 122 6.32 -10.83 14.25
N THR A 123 5.65 -9.81 14.79
CA THR A 123 5.12 -8.71 13.98
C THR A 123 5.69 -7.37 14.43
N GLY A 124 6.21 -6.59 13.49
CA GLY A 124 6.79 -5.28 13.77
C GLY A 124 6.26 -4.20 12.82
N LEU A 125 5.99 -3.00 13.35
CA LEU A 125 5.61 -1.82 12.61
C LEU A 125 6.57 -0.68 12.92
N PHE A 126 7.21 -0.11 11.88
CA PHE A 126 8.15 0.99 12.04
C PHE A 126 7.82 2.10 11.03
N GLY A 127 7.20 3.20 11.52
CA GLY A 127 6.78 4.32 10.67
C GLY A 127 5.43 4.93 11.00
N LYS A 128 4.75 5.40 9.95
CA LYS A 128 3.45 6.04 10.02
C LYS A 128 2.33 4.99 10.03
N TRP A 129 1.59 4.90 11.14
CA TRP A 129 0.41 4.04 11.22
C TRP A 129 -0.83 4.68 10.61
N GLY A 130 -1.35 5.74 11.23
CA GLY A 130 -2.48 6.52 10.72
C GLY A 130 -3.86 5.85 10.80
N LEU A 131 -3.97 4.68 11.42
CA LEU A 131 -5.21 3.89 11.52
C LEU A 131 -5.69 3.68 12.98
N GLY A 132 -5.17 4.48 13.89
CA GLY A 132 -5.58 4.45 15.30
C GLY A 132 -4.61 5.23 16.18
N ASP A 133 -5.14 6.19 16.93
CA ASP A 133 -4.37 6.98 17.88
C ASP A 133 -4.38 6.35 19.28
N PHE A 134 -3.56 6.86 20.17
CA PHE A 134 -3.44 6.36 21.54
C PHE A 134 -4.81 6.25 22.22
N GLY A 135 -5.07 5.10 22.84
CA GLY A 135 -6.33 4.79 23.51
C GLY A 135 -7.44 4.24 22.60
N SER A 136 -7.33 4.34 21.28
CA SER A 136 -8.34 3.81 20.36
C SER A 136 -8.30 2.28 20.21
N ALA A 137 -9.32 1.70 19.57
CA ALA A 137 -9.33 0.28 19.20
C ALA A 137 -8.37 -0.06 18.06
N GLY A 138 -7.96 0.96 17.30
CA GLY A 138 -7.12 0.81 16.11
C GLY A 138 -5.62 0.91 16.37
N THR A 139 -5.14 0.95 17.62
CA THR A 139 -3.70 1.01 17.91
C THR A 139 -2.96 -0.24 17.41
N PRO A 140 -1.67 -0.14 17.02
CA PRO A 140 -0.93 -1.26 16.41
C PRO A 140 -0.91 -2.53 17.27
N ASP A 141 -0.75 -2.40 18.61
CA ASP A 141 -0.79 -3.53 19.54
C ASP A 141 -2.13 -4.27 19.51
N LYS A 142 -3.26 -3.56 19.44
CA LYS A 142 -4.60 -4.15 19.29
C LYS A 142 -4.86 -4.69 17.89
N LYS A 143 -4.04 -4.32 16.91
CA LYS A 143 -4.14 -4.73 15.52
C LYS A 143 -3.06 -5.73 15.09
N GLY A 144 -2.42 -6.39 16.07
CA GLY A 144 -1.59 -7.57 15.87
C GLY A 144 -0.11 -7.29 15.69
N PHE A 145 0.40 -6.10 16.07
CA PHE A 145 1.83 -5.83 16.07
C PHE A 145 2.43 -6.00 17.48
N ASP A 146 3.43 -6.89 17.60
CA ASP A 146 4.17 -7.16 18.84
C ASP A 146 5.08 -5.99 19.24
N GLU A 147 5.69 -5.33 18.26
CA GLU A 147 6.58 -4.19 18.45
C GLU A 147 6.24 -3.09 17.44
N TYR A 148 6.18 -1.84 17.89
CA TYR A 148 6.03 -0.71 16.99
C TYR A 148 6.81 0.51 17.46
N TYR A 149 7.28 1.30 16.46
CA TYR A 149 7.95 2.57 16.70
C TYR A 149 7.64 3.56 15.58
N GLY A 150 7.15 4.75 15.94
CA GLY A 150 6.84 5.80 14.97
C GLY A 150 5.64 6.65 15.33
N PHE A 151 4.81 6.94 14.35
CA PHE A 151 3.69 7.85 14.45
C PHE A 151 2.37 7.08 14.49
N LEU A 152 1.53 7.34 15.50
CA LEU A 152 0.16 6.80 15.56
C LEU A 152 -0.81 7.68 14.79
N HIS A 153 -0.79 8.98 15.05
CA HIS A 153 -1.70 9.96 14.48
C HIS A 153 -1.35 10.32 13.04
N GLN A 154 -2.38 10.57 12.20
CA GLN A 154 -2.21 10.85 10.77
C GLN A 154 -1.47 12.16 10.48
N VAL A 155 -1.58 13.16 11.35
CA VAL A 155 -0.95 14.50 11.19
C VAL A 155 0.45 14.56 11.80
N HIS A 156 0.75 13.72 12.79
CA HIS A 156 2.05 13.75 13.49
C HIS A 156 3.27 13.63 12.55
N PRO A 157 3.25 12.79 11.49
CA PRO A 157 4.38 12.68 10.56
C PRO A 157 4.68 13.93 9.71
N HIS A 158 3.87 14.98 9.80
CA HIS A 158 4.16 16.28 9.17
C HIS A 158 5.26 17.06 9.92
N ASP A 159 5.72 16.58 11.07
CA ASP A 159 6.85 17.11 11.81
C ASP A 159 7.99 16.08 11.87
N TYR A 160 8.95 16.24 10.95
CA TYR A 160 10.11 15.34 10.88
C TYR A 160 11.08 15.51 12.04
N TYR A 161 11.03 16.65 12.74
CA TYR A 161 11.83 16.90 13.94
C TYR A 161 10.98 16.99 15.21
N THR A 162 9.92 16.19 15.24
CA THR A 162 9.02 16.04 16.39
C THR A 162 9.80 15.82 17.70
N ASP A 163 9.24 16.24 18.82
CA ASP A 163 9.85 16.09 20.13
C ASP A 163 9.58 14.74 20.79
N PHE A 164 8.78 13.86 20.16
CA PHE A 164 8.60 12.47 20.58
C PHE A 164 8.14 11.55 19.44
N LEU A 165 8.36 10.24 19.63
CA LEU A 165 7.74 9.16 18.86
C LEU A 165 7.06 8.18 19.83
N TRP A 166 6.18 7.36 19.29
CA TRP A 166 5.54 6.29 20.06
C TRP A 166 6.34 4.99 19.94
N ARG A 167 6.65 4.37 21.09
CA ARG A 167 7.23 3.03 21.16
C ARG A 167 6.37 2.15 22.07
N ASN A 168 5.65 1.17 21.49
CA ASN A 168 4.85 0.20 22.24
C ASN A 168 3.94 0.85 23.30
N GLY A 169 3.15 1.85 22.91
CA GLY A 169 2.22 2.57 23.80
C GLY A 169 2.84 3.65 24.71
N LYS A 170 4.15 3.89 24.59
CA LYS A 170 4.84 4.91 25.38
C LYS A 170 5.43 5.99 24.49
N ARG A 171 5.40 7.24 24.95
CA ARG A 171 6.13 8.32 24.29
C ARG A 171 7.62 8.19 24.57
N GLU A 172 8.41 8.07 23.50
CA GLU A 172 9.86 8.18 23.54
C GLU A 172 10.25 9.61 23.17
N VAL A 173 10.74 10.35 24.17
CA VAL A 173 11.06 11.78 24.01
C VAL A 173 12.35 11.96 23.23
N LEU A 174 12.30 12.78 22.18
CA LEU A 174 13.43 13.18 21.35
C LEU A 174 13.97 14.53 21.87
N SER A 175 14.78 14.46 22.94
CA SER A 175 15.28 15.65 23.64
C SER A 175 16.11 16.60 22.75
N GLY A 176 16.73 16.05 21.71
CA GLY A 176 17.48 16.82 20.69
C GLY A 176 16.62 17.71 19.80
N ASN A 177 15.29 17.56 19.83
CA ASN A 177 14.35 18.37 19.06
C ASN A 177 13.60 19.40 19.91
N ARG A 178 13.64 19.27 21.26
CA ARG A 178 12.96 20.21 22.16
C ARG A 178 13.45 21.65 21.99
N GLY A 179 12.51 22.57 22.10
CA GLY A 179 12.81 24.01 21.96
C GLY A 179 13.17 24.43 20.54
N GLY A 180 12.65 23.72 19.52
CA GLY A 180 12.87 24.02 18.11
C GLY A 180 14.24 23.58 17.57
N LYS A 181 14.98 22.78 18.34
CA LYS A 181 16.22 22.14 17.86
C LYS A 181 15.84 21.07 16.81
N LYS A 182 16.74 20.83 15.86
CA LYS A 182 16.55 19.89 14.74
C LYS A 182 17.75 18.96 14.63
N THR A 183 17.94 18.10 15.66
CA THR A 183 19.11 17.21 15.74
C THR A 183 18.79 15.73 15.59
N GLN A 184 17.50 15.35 15.70
CA GLN A 184 17.05 13.97 15.62
C GLN A 184 15.95 13.86 14.54
N TYR A 185 16.35 13.47 13.34
CA TYR A 185 15.43 13.31 12.20
C TYR A 185 14.64 12.00 12.39
N SER A 186 13.33 12.11 12.58
CA SER A 186 12.46 10.98 12.92
C SER A 186 12.48 9.83 11.91
N ALA A 187 12.58 10.14 10.61
CA ALA A 187 12.63 9.11 9.58
C ALA A 187 13.88 8.23 9.68
N ASP A 188 15.04 8.79 10.08
CA ASP A 188 16.26 8.02 10.29
C ASP A 188 16.13 7.11 11.52
N LEU A 189 15.62 7.65 12.64
CA LEU A 189 15.40 6.88 13.86
C LEU A 189 14.46 5.69 13.64
N ILE A 190 13.43 5.89 12.83
CA ILE A 190 12.47 4.85 12.47
C ILE A 190 13.13 3.79 11.57
N ALA A 191 13.92 4.21 10.59
CA ALA A 191 14.67 3.28 9.73
C ALA A 191 15.65 2.44 10.53
N ASP A 192 16.43 3.05 11.43
CA ASP A 192 17.35 2.36 12.32
C ASP A 192 16.62 1.35 13.22
N ALA A 193 15.47 1.74 13.78
CA ALA A 193 14.65 0.85 14.60
C ALA A 193 14.13 -0.37 13.81
N SER A 194 13.76 -0.19 12.53
CA SER A 194 13.34 -1.30 11.66
C SER A 194 14.48 -2.29 11.39
N VAL A 195 15.68 -1.77 11.18
CA VAL A 195 16.91 -2.59 11.03
C VAL A 195 17.21 -3.34 12.34
N GLN A 196 17.08 -2.67 13.49
CA GLN A 196 17.29 -3.33 14.79
C GLN A 196 16.26 -4.42 15.07
N PHE A 197 14.99 -4.21 14.68
CA PHE A 197 13.98 -5.28 14.75
C PHE A 197 14.40 -6.50 13.93
N LEU A 198 14.82 -6.30 12.67
CA LEU A 198 15.26 -7.39 11.80
C LEU A 198 16.45 -8.14 12.40
N LYS A 199 17.47 -7.44 12.90
CA LYS A 199 18.67 -8.04 13.51
C LYS A 199 18.37 -8.86 14.78
N LYS A 200 17.28 -8.57 15.48
CA LYS A 200 16.84 -9.35 16.65
C LYS A 200 16.13 -10.66 16.26
N GLN A 201 15.67 -10.80 14.99
CA GLN A 201 14.90 -11.97 14.60
C GLN A 201 15.80 -13.21 14.52
N LYS A 202 15.39 -14.24 15.26
CA LYS A 202 16.10 -15.52 15.28
C LYS A 202 15.69 -16.38 14.08
N SER A 203 16.66 -17.11 13.55
CA SER A 203 16.40 -18.15 12.57
C SER A 203 15.41 -19.19 13.15
N GLY A 204 14.31 -19.45 12.44
CA GLY A 204 13.30 -20.47 12.83
C GLY A 204 11.93 -19.91 13.19
N LYS A 205 11.82 -18.68 13.68
CA LYS A 205 10.52 -18.01 13.87
C LYS A 205 10.29 -17.02 12.73
N PRO A 206 9.20 -17.15 11.93
CA PRO A 206 8.91 -16.21 10.86
C PRO A 206 8.54 -14.83 11.44
N TYR A 207 8.76 -13.77 10.66
CA TYR A 207 8.35 -12.42 11.04
C TYR A 207 7.63 -11.71 9.90
N PHE A 208 6.76 -10.78 10.29
CA PHE A 208 6.16 -9.77 9.43
C PHE A 208 6.67 -8.41 9.86
N LEU A 209 7.38 -7.73 8.97
CA LEU A 209 7.92 -6.39 9.19
C LEU A 209 7.23 -5.42 8.23
N TYR A 210 6.42 -4.53 8.77
CA TYR A 210 5.75 -3.45 8.05
C TYR A 210 6.49 -2.14 8.29
N VAL A 211 7.00 -1.52 7.22
CA VAL A 211 7.80 -0.29 7.27
C VAL A 211 7.11 0.80 6.44
N PRO A 212 6.07 1.44 6.97
CA PRO A 212 5.41 2.58 6.35
C PRO A 212 6.19 3.86 6.67
N THR A 213 7.20 4.19 5.85
CA THR A 213 7.93 5.45 6.04
C THR A 213 7.03 6.66 5.80
N ALA A 214 7.35 7.81 6.41
CA ALA A 214 6.68 9.08 6.11
C ALA A 214 7.31 9.82 4.92
N LEU A 215 8.42 9.32 4.36
CA LEU A 215 9.08 9.95 3.20
C LEU A 215 8.40 9.53 1.88
N PRO A 216 8.25 10.47 0.92
CA PRO A 216 8.59 11.89 0.95
C PRO A 216 7.40 12.84 1.25
N HIS A 217 6.46 12.49 2.12
CA HIS A 217 5.28 13.30 2.44
C HIS A 217 5.62 14.74 2.85
N ALA A 218 4.80 15.72 2.47
CA ALA A 218 4.91 17.09 2.97
C ALA A 218 4.60 17.16 4.50
N VAL A 219 5.19 18.05 5.28
CA VAL A 219 6.04 19.20 4.98
C VAL A 219 7.40 18.71 4.47
N TYR A 220 7.95 19.30 3.38
CA TYR A 220 9.20 18.82 2.83
C TYR A 220 10.39 19.34 3.67
N GLU A 221 10.99 18.45 4.42
CA GLU A 221 12.11 18.75 5.28
C GLU A 221 13.09 17.55 5.34
N VAL A 222 14.38 17.83 5.27
CA VAL A 222 15.47 16.84 5.27
C VAL A 222 16.72 17.43 5.91
N PRO A 223 17.55 16.63 6.60
CA PRO A 223 18.76 17.14 7.25
C PRO A 223 19.78 17.77 6.29
N ASP A 224 19.87 17.26 5.06
CA ASP A 224 20.73 17.78 4.00
C ASP A 224 20.13 17.48 2.62
N THR A 225 20.47 18.31 1.63
CA THR A 225 19.96 18.17 0.26
C THR A 225 20.91 17.41 -0.67
N ALA A 226 21.94 16.75 -0.15
CA ALA A 226 22.82 15.94 -0.97
C ALA A 226 22.07 14.74 -1.60
N PRO A 227 22.35 14.38 -2.87
CA PRO A 227 23.40 14.88 -3.75
C PRO A 227 23.00 16.11 -4.60
N TYR A 228 21.89 16.77 -4.30
CA TYR A 228 21.29 17.83 -5.13
C TYR A 228 21.66 19.25 -4.71
N THR A 229 22.44 19.43 -3.64
CA THR A 229 22.79 20.74 -3.05
C THR A 229 23.27 21.76 -4.08
N ASN A 230 24.14 21.33 -5.00
CA ASN A 230 24.74 22.17 -6.02
C ASN A 230 24.00 22.18 -7.38
N ARG A 231 22.79 21.60 -7.43
CA ARG A 231 21.98 21.68 -8.65
C ARG A 231 21.37 23.08 -8.77
N ASP A 232 21.22 23.55 -10.00
CA ASP A 232 20.47 24.77 -10.30
C ASP A 232 18.95 24.47 -10.35
N TRP A 233 18.41 24.10 -9.20
CA TRP A 233 17.00 23.78 -8.98
C TRP A 233 16.42 24.66 -7.88
N PRO A 234 15.10 24.90 -7.86
CA PRO A 234 14.43 25.49 -6.70
C PRO A 234 14.77 24.73 -5.41
N ALA A 235 14.90 25.46 -4.30
CA ALA A 235 15.27 24.84 -3.02
C ALA A 235 14.32 23.71 -2.61
N ILE A 236 13.01 23.89 -2.85
CA ILE A 236 12.00 22.90 -2.52
C ILE A 236 12.18 21.60 -3.31
N GLU A 237 12.55 21.69 -4.59
CA GLU A 237 12.79 20.53 -5.45
C GLU A 237 14.05 19.76 -5.04
N LYS A 238 15.09 20.46 -4.57
CA LYS A 238 16.28 19.82 -3.97
C LYS A 238 15.91 19.05 -2.71
N THR A 239 15.08 19.65 -1.87
CA THR A 239 14.60 19.03 -0.62
C THR A 239 13.78 17.78 -0.91
N TYR A 240 12.80 17.88 -1.81
CA TYR A 240 11.95 16.75 -2.21
C TYR A 240 12.76 15.58 -2.77
N ALA A 241 13.65 15.86 -3.73
CA ALA A 241 14.52 14.83 -4.30
C ALA A 241 15.43 14.17 -3.26
N ALA A 242 15.96 14.97 -2.31
CA ALA A 242 16.80 14.45 -1.23
C ALA A 242 15.99 13.56 -0.25
N MET A 243 14.73 13.87 0.02
CA MET A 243 13.85 13.03 0.83
C MET A 243 13.65 11.66 0.17
N ILE A 244 13.41 11.59 -1.14
CA ILE A 244 13.27 10.32 -1.87
C ILE A 244 14.58 9.53 -1.86
N THR A 245 15.71 10.19 -2.14
CA THR A 245 17.03 9.54 -2.08
C THR A 245 17.37 9.06 -0.67
N ARG A 246 16.89 9.75 0.37
CA ARG A 246 17.05 9.31 1.76
C ARG A 246 16.19 8.07 2.04
N ALA A 247 14.94 8.05 1.57
CA ALA A 247 14.09 6.85 1.66
C ALA A 247 14.73 5.65 0.94
N ASP A 248 15.32 5.85 -0.24
CA ASP A 248 16.08 4.82 -0.96
C ASP A 248 17.24 4.28 -0.13
N ARG A 249 17.98 5.16 0.58
CA ARG A 249 19.06 4.72 1.50
C ARG A 249 18.52 3.89 2.67
N HIS A 250 17.35 4.25 3.23
CA HIS A 250 16.71 3.46 4.29
C HIS A 250 16.30 2.08 3.79
N VAL A 251 15.73 1.98 2.57
CA VAL A 251 15.44 0.70 1.93
C VAL A 251 16.73 -0.11 1.75
N GLY A 252 17.79 0.51 1.26
CA GLY A 252 19.11 -0.12 1.10
C GLY A 252 19.63 -0.70 2.41
N ALA A 253 19.63 0.09 3.49
CA ALA A 253 20.10 -0.36 4.80
C ALA A 253 19.31 -1.55 5.36
N LEU A 254 17.99 -1.59 5.13
CA LEU A 254 17.15 -2.72 5.54
C LEU A 254 17.45 -3.98 4.72
N LEU A 255 17.65 -3.84 3.40
CA LEU A 255 18.01 -4.95 2.52
C LEU A 255 19.41 -5.50 2.82
N ASP A 256 20.37 -4.63 3.12
CA ASP A 256 21.73 -5.03 3.53
C ASP A 256 21.68 -5.79 4.86
N ALA A 257 20.92 -5.30 5.85
CA ALA A 257 20.73 -6.01 7.12
C ALA A 257 20.02 -7.36 6.94
N LEU A 258 19.07 -7.48 6.01
CA LEU A 258 18.43 -8.74 5.65
C LEU A 258 19.45 -9.72 5.08
N HIS A 259 20.32 -9.28 4.18
CA HIS A 259 21.39 -10.08 3.61
C HIS A 259 22.38 -10.55 4.70
N GLU A 260 22.87 -9.62 5.53
CA GLU A 260 23.78 -9.89 6.65
C GLU A 260 23.20 -10.90 7.67
N SER A 261 21.87 -10.90 7.84
CA SER A 261 21.20 -11.85 8.75
C SER A 261 21.16 -13.30 8.23
N GLY A 262 21.49 -13.53 6.96
CA GLY A 262 21.38 -14.82 6.29
C GLY A 262 19.94 -15.32 6.10
N GLN A 263 18.94 -14.42 6.22
CA GLN A 263 17.52 -14.79 6.11
C GLN A 263 16.90 -14.40 4.75
N GLU A 264 17.68 -13.79 3.86
CA GLU A 264 17.23 -13.27 2.58
C GLU A 264 16.51 -14.33 1.72
N GLU A 265 17.07 -15.54 1.62
CA GLU A 265 16.51 -16.63 0.82
C GLU A 265 15.13 -17.11 1.29
N ASN A 266 14.78 -16.88 2.55
CA ASN A 266 13.47 -17.24 3.12
C ASN A 266 12.59 -16.00 3.39
N THR A 267 12.81 -14.91 2.67
CA THR A 267 12.09 -13.66 2.89
C THR A 267 11.47 -13.15 1.60
N VAL A 268 10.16 -12.83 1.63
CA VAL A 268 9.53 -12.06 0.56
C VAL A 268 9.53 -10.58 0.94
N VAL A 269 9.97 -9.72 0.01
CA VAL A 269 10.07 -8.28 0.22
C VAL A 269 9.24 -7.55 -0.82
N PHE A 270 8.41 -6.62 -0.36
CA PHE A 270 7.60 -5.70 -1.16
C PHE A 270 8.10 -4.27 -0.93
N VAL A 271 8.26 -3.50 -2.00
CA VAL A 271 8.58 -2.07 -1.96
C VAL A 271 7.58 -1.34 -2.85
N THR A 272 6.85 -0.37 -2.27
CA THR A 272 5.73 0.31 -2.96
C THR A 272 5.46 1.70 -2.36
N SER A 273 4.43 2.40 -2.86
CA SER A 273 3.86 3.65 -2.31
C SER A 273 2.43 3.42 -1.82
N ASP A 274 1.90 4.33 -1.00
CA ASP A 274 0.51 4.21 -0.51
C ASP A 274 -0.53 4.94 -1.37
N ASN A 275 -0.13 5.91 -2.18
CA ASN A 275 -0.94 6.61 -3.19
C ASN A 275 -0.03 7.34 -4.18
N GLY A 276 -0.59 8.07 -5.14
CA GLY A 276 0.17 8.89 -6.08
C GLY A 276 0.82 10.10 -5.44
N ALA A 277 1.70 10.77 -6.20
CA ALA A 277 2.45 11.94 -5.74
C ALA A 277 1.55 13.12 -5.35
N GLN A 278 2.05 13.97 -4.47
CA GLN A 278 1.41 15.20 -4.02
C GLN A 278 2.23 16.43 -4.42
N ALA A 279 1.61 17.40 -5.08
CA ALA A 279 2.17 18.75 -5.20
C ALA A 279 1.84 19.55 -3.94
N SER A 280 2.85 20.12 -3.28
CA SER A 280 2.70 20.91 -2.06
C SER A 280 3.88 21.86 -1.89
N GLU A 281 3.71 22.93 -1.13
CA GLU A 281 4.77 23.84 -0.69
C GLU A 281 5.65 24.42 -1.81
N GLY A 282 5.11 24.49 -3.03
CA GLY A 282 5.84 24.96 -4.21
C GLY A 282 6.56 23.89 -5.01
N HIS A 283 6.57 22.64 -4.53
CA HIS A 283 6.91 21.48 -5.36
C HIS A 283 5.85 21.24 -6.42
N THR A 284 6.27 20.94 -7.64
CA THR A 284 5.38 20.64 -8.76
C THR A 284 5.66 19.25 -9.33
N LEU A 285 4.60 18.53 -9.69
CA LEU A 285 4.73 17.16 -10.22
C LEU A 285 5.43 17.13 -11.59
N GLU A 286 5.32 18.21 -12.33
CA GLU A 286 5.90 18.38 -13.67
C GLU A 286 7.43 18.40 -13.61
N PHE A 287 8.02 18.97 -12.55
CA PHE A 287 9.47 19.14 -12.44
C PHE A 287 10.21 17.80 -12.53
N PHE A 288 9.72 16.80 -11.81
CA PHE A 288 10.26 15.43 -11.84
C PHE A 288 9.44 14.46 -12.68
N ARG A 289 8.32 14.90 -13.26
CA ARG A 289 7.33 14.01 -13.89
C ARG A 289 6.90 12.91 -12.92
N SER A 290 6.57 13.29 -11.70
CA SER A 290 6.38 12.41 -10.55
C SER A 290 5.40 11.26 -10.80
N ASN A 291 4.31 11.50 -11.55
CA ASN A 291 3.37 10.44 -11.95
C ASN A 291 3.65 9.87 -13.36
N GLY A 292 4.79 10.21 -14.00
CA GLY A 292 5.11 9.75 -15.35
C GLY A 292 4.06 10.19 -16.38
N PRO A 293 3.46 9.26 -17.14
CA PRO A 293 2.42 9.57 -18.13
C PRO A 293 0.99 9.61 -17.54
N LEU A 294 0.83 9.35 -16.25
CA LEU A 294 -0.47 9.15 -15.62
C LEU A 294 -1.16 10.48 -15.31
N ARG A 295 -2.46 10.56 -15.56
CA ARG A 295 -3.30 11.71 -15.22
C ARG A 295 -3.61 11.73 -13.73
N GLY A 296 -3.67 12.94 -13.18
CA GLY A 296 -4.09 13.16 -11.80
C GLY A 296 -2.96 12.95 -10.78
N HIS A 297 -3.33 13.03 -9.51
CA HIS A 297 -2.40 13.02 -8.38
C HIS A 297 -3.14 12.60 -7.10
N LYS A 298 -2.46 12.61 -5.96
CA LYS A 298 -3.07 12.36 -4.63
C LYS A 298 -4.43 13.05 -4.48
N ALA A 299 -5.39 12.35 -3.86
CA ALA A 299 -6.79 12.74 -3.70
C ALA A 299 -7.64 12.66 -4.98
N GLU A 300 -7.13 12.11 -6.07
CA GLU A 300 -7.87 11.86 -7.29
C GLU A 300 -7.89 10.37 -7.64
N VAL A 301 -9.02 9.88 -8.19
CA VAL A 301 -9.17 8.46 -8.56
C VAL A 301 -8.77 8.17 -10.01
N TYR A 302 -8.12 9.12 -10.69
CA TYR A 302 -7.41 8.89 -11.95
C TYR A 302 -6.12 8.08 -11.70
N GLU A 303 -5.53 7.55 -12.76
CA GLU A 303 -4.36 6.68 -12.64
C GLU A 303 -3.24 7.27 -11.78
N GLY A 304 -2.89 8.55 -11.95
CA GLY A 304 -1.83 9.22 -11.18
C GLY A 304 -2.09 9.36 -9.69
N GLY A 305 -3.35 9.21 -9.23
CA GLY A 305 -3.67 9.23 -7.80
C GLY A 305 -3.68 7.85 -7.15
N ILE A 306 -3.89 6.78 -7.93
CA ILE A 306 -4.08 5.42 -7.39
C ILE A 306 -3.11 4.38 -7.93
N ARG A 307 -2.51 4.56 -9.12
CA ARG A 307 -1.51 3.64 -9.66
C ARG A 307 -0.14 3.97 -9.08
N ILE A 308 0.51 2.96 -8.51
CA ILE A 308 1.72 3.08 -7.72
C ILE A 308 2.82 2.15 -8.23
N PRO A 309 4.10 2.48 -8.02
CA PRO A 309 5.17 1.54 -8.30
C PRO A 309 5.11 0.39 -7.29
N MET A 310 5.38 -0.84 -7.71
CA MET A 310 5.60 -1.96 -6.82
C MET A 310 6.64 -2.92 -7.36
N ILE A 311 7.56 -3.30 -6.48
CA ILE A 311 8.59 -4.28 -6.74
C ILE A 311 8.47 -5.38 -5.68
N VAL A 312 8.46 -6.64 -6.13
CA VAL A 312 8.39 -7.79 -5.22
C VAL A 312 9.54 -8.74 -5.51
N ARG A 313 10.27 -9.12 -4.46
CA ARG A 313 11.30 -10.17 -4.52
C ARG A 313 10.95 -11.31 -3.58
N TRP A 314 10.88 -12.50 -4.10
CA TRP A 314 10.74 -13.74 -3.35
C TRP A 314 11.75 -14.76 -3.92
N PRO A 315 12.94 -14.91 -3.32
CA PRO A 315 14.00 -15.76 -3.86
C PRO A 315 13.51 -17.17 -4.19
N GLY A 316 13.93 -17.70 -5.33
CA GLY A 316 13.49 -19.00 -5.83
C GLY A 316 12.02 -19.11 -6.25
N LYS A 317 11.24 -18.02 -6.15
CA LYS A 317 9.82 -17.97 -6.55
C LYS A 317 9.55 -16.89 -7.60
N THR A 318 10.02 -15.66 -7.41
CA THR A 318 9.91 -14.60 -8.42
C THR A 318 11.06 -14.66 -9.41
N LYS A 319 10.79 -14.33 -10.68
CA LYS A 319 11.83 -14.28 -11.73
C LYS A 319 12.58 -12.95 -11.63
N PRO A 320 13.90 -12.96 -11.38
CA PRO A 320 14.69 -11.73 -11.29
C PRO A 320 14.59 -10.86 -12.56
N GLY A 321 14.44 -9.55 -12.37
CA GLY A 321 14.38 -8.55 -13.44
C GLY A 321 13.13 -8.63 -14.31
N ALA A 322 12.14 -9.44 -13.97
CA ALA A 322 10.90 -9.53 -14.73
C ALA A 322 10.04 -8.27 -14.55
N VAL A 323 9.21 -8.04 -15.54
CA VAL A 323 8.16 -7.00 -15.53
C VAL A 323 6.82 -7.68 -15.72
N SER A 324 5.83 -7.33 -14.91
CA SER A 324 4.48 -7.86 -15.00
C SER A 324 3.47 -6.72 -15.05
N ASP A 325 2.52 -6.84 -15.97
CA ASP A 325 1.35 -5.97 -16.13
C ASP A 325 0.11 -6.54 -15.43
N LEU A 326 0.28 -7.51 -14.53
CA LEU A 326 -0.82 -8.11 -13.79
C LEU A 326 -1.45 -7.07 -12.86
N PRO A 327 -2.75 -6.74 -13.05
CA PRO A 327 -3.42 -5.80 -12.18
C PRO A 327 -3.58 -6.37 -10.77
N TRP A 328 -2.98 -5.71 -9.79
CA TRP A 328 -3.21 -6.02 -8.39
C TRP A 328 -3.40 -4.76 -7.55
N THR A 329 -4.04 -4.89 -6.40
CA THR A 329 -4.34 -3.79 -5.51
C THR A 329 -4.02 -4.15 -4.07
N PHE A 330 -3.98 -3.18 -3.21
CA PHE A 330 -3.66 -3.38 -1.80
C PHE A 330 -4.61 -4.34 -1.07
N CYS A 331 -5.88 -4.47 -1.48
CA CYS A 331 -6.77 -5.47 -0.87
C CYS A 331 -6.31 -6.92 -1.12
N ASP A 332 -5.45 -7.16 -2.10
CA ASP A 332 -4.88 -8.47 -2.40
C ASP A 332 -3.77 -8.88 -1.41
N PHE A 333 -3.23 -7.94 -0.64
CA PHE A 333 -2.09 -8.25 0.22
C PHE A 333 -2.46 -9.21 1.37
N LEU A 334 -3.58 -8.99 2.06
CA LEU A 334 -3.99 -9.86 3.15
C LEU A 334 -4.16 -11.32 2.71
N PRO A 335 -4.96 -11.65 1.66
CA PRO A 335 -5.07 -13.04 1.19
C PRO A 335 -3.75 -13.58 0.61
N THR A 336 -2.88 -12.72 0.05
CA THR A 336 -1.54 -13.12 -0.42
C THR A 336 -0.64 -13.49 0.76
N ALA A 337 -0.60 -12.68 1.81
CA ALA A 337 0.16 -12.95 3.01
C ALA A 337 -0.32 -14.23 3.72
N ALA A 338 -1.65 -14.44 3.78
CA ALA A 338 -2.23 -15.68 4.28
C ALA A 338 -1.72 -16.90 3.51
N ALA A 339 -1.75 -16.86 2.17
CA ALA A 339 -1.25 -17.94 1.31
C ALA A 339 0.27 -18.16 1.45
N ILE A 340 1.07 -17.10 1.58
CA ILE A 340 2.52 -17.19 1.85
C ILE A 340 2.77 -17.87 3.20
N ALA A 341 1.98 -17.52 4.21
CA ALA A 341 2.11 -18.08 5.57
C ALA A 341 1.53 -19.50 5.71
N GLY A 342 0.83 -20.02 4.68
CA GLY A 342 0.07 -21.27 4.78
C GLY A 342 -1.09 -21.19 5.77
N ALA A 343 -1.65 -19.99 5.96
CA ALA A 343 -2.76 -19.70 6.87
C ALA A 343 -4.07 -19.60 6.10
N PRO A 344 -5.22 -19.94 6.70
CA PRO A 344 -6.52 -19.73 6.09
C PRO A 344 -6.80 -18.22 5.98
N ALA A 345 -7.12 -17.77 4.77
CA ALA A 345 -7.59 -16.40 4.60
C ALA A 345 -9.00 -16.21 5.19
N PRO A 346 -9.31 -15.04 5.77
CA PRO A 346 -10.67 -14.70 6.16
C PRO A 346 -11.64 -14.85 4.99
N ARG A 347 -12.89 -15.20 5.30
CA ARG A 347 -13.98 -15.16 4.29
C ARG A 347 -14.40 -13.70 4.06
N ASN A 348 -15.02 -13.42 2.94
CA ASN A 348 -15.58 -12.11 2.58
C ASN A 348 -14.51 -11.00 2.44
N LEU A 349 -13.38 -11.32 1.84
CA LEU A 349 -12.41 -10.34 1.36
C LEU A 349 -12.76 -9.90 -0.06
N ASP A 350 -12.44 -8.66 -0.41
CA ASP A 350 -12.54 -8.16 -1.78
C ASP A 350 -11.28 -8.48 -2.58
N GLY A 351 -10.17 -8.69 -1.89
CA GLY A 351 -8.89 -9.08 -2.47
C GLY A 351 -8.80 -10.56 -2.79
N MET A 352 -7.90 -10.91 -3.70
CA MET A 352 -7.53 -12.28 -4.02
C MET A 352 -6.04 -12.53 -3.77
N SER A 353 -5.66 -13.77 -3.51
CA SER A 353 -4.26 -14.12 -3.33
C SER A 353 -3.50 -14.03 -4.66
N MET A 354 -2.39 -13.29 -4.64
CA MET A 354 -1.43 -13.16 -5.73
C MET A 354 -0.22 -14.09 -5.55
N ALA A 355 -0.22 -14.95 -4.54
CA ALA A 355 0.92 -15.82 -4.21
C ALA A 355 1.30 -16.77 -5.37
N ASP A 356 0.33 -17.30 -6.09
CA ASP A 356 0.59 -18.16 -7.24
C ASP A 356 1.08 -17.35 -8.44
N ALA A 357 0.53 -16.16 -8.66
CA ALA A 357 1.03 -15.24 -9.69
C ALA A 357 2.49 -14.83 -9.44
N LEU A 358 2.88 -14.61 -8.18
CA LEU A 358 4.28 -14.37 -7.80
C LEU A 358 5.20 -15.56 -8.15
N ARG A 359 4.73 -16.80 -7.95
CA ARG A 359 5.49 -18.03 -8.23
C ARG A 359 5.59 -18.35 -9.71
N THR A 360 4.55 -18.07 -10.48
CA THR A 360 4.46 -18.41 -11.92
C THR A 360 4.95 -17.29 -12.83
N GLY A 361 5.07 -16.07 -12.31
CA GLY A 361 5.35 -14.88 -13.12
C GLY A 361 4.18 -14.48 -14.01
N ALA A 362 2.94 -14.73 -13.57
CA ALA A 362 1.73 -14.43 -14.33
C ALA A 362 1.64 -12.95 -14.71
N THR A 363 1.06 -12.71 -15.89
CA THR A 363 0.77 -11.40 -16.46
C THR A 363 -0.74 -11.17 -16.56
N ALA A 364 -1.18 -10.01 -16.99
CA ALA A 364 -2.60 -9.70 -17.17
C ALA A 364 -3.33 -10.66 -18.13
N ARG A 365 -2.59 -11.31 -19.04
CA ARG A 365 -3.15 -12.26 -20.00
C ARG A 365 -3.43 -13.64 -19.43
N ASP A 366 -2.80 -13.95 -18.30
CA ASP A 366 -2.85 -15.29 -17.70
C ASP A 366 -4.02 -15.46 -16.73
N LEU A 367 -4.67 -14.36 -16.34
CA LEU A 367 -5.82 -14.36 -15.44
C LEU A 367 -7.03 -13.68 -16.12
N PRO A 368 -8.26 -14.15 -15.80
CA PRO A 368 -9.46 -13.49 -16.29
C PRO A 368 -9.54 -12.06 -15.73
N PRO A 369 -10.09 -11.11 -16.52
CA PRO A 369 -10.32 -9.75 -16.03
C PRO A 369 -11.22 -9.76 -14.80
N ARG A 370 -10.79 -9.11 -13.74
CA ARG A 370 -11.58 -8.87 -12.53
C ARG A 370 -11.93 -7.40 -12.41
N PHE A 371 -12.94 -7.11 -11.59
CA PHE A 371 -13.27 -5.75 -11.23
C PHE A 371 -12.39 -5.27 -10.07
N LEU A 372 -11.94 -4.00 -10.16
CA LEU A 372 -11.23 -3.30 -9.12
C LEU A 372 -11.99 -2.00 -8.84
N TYR A 373 -12.01 -1.55 -7.58
CA TYR A 373 -12.82 -0.42 -7.15
C TYR A 373 -12.05 0.55 -6.25
N TRP A 374 -12.27 1.84 -6.47
CA TRP A 374 -11.75 2.93 -5.64
C TRP A 374 -12.84 3.98 -5.44
N GLU A 375 -12.82 4.59 -4.26
CA GLU A 375 -13.60 5.80 -3.98
C GLU A 375 -12.80 6.73 -3.08
N PHE A 376 -13.10 8.01 -3.16
CA PHE A 376 -12.49 9.04 -2.34
C PHE A 376 -13.56 10.06 -1.89
N TYR A 377 -13.51 10.37 -0.60
CA TYR A 377 -14.29 11.43 0.03
C TYR A 377 -13.37 12.52 0.54
N GLY A 378 -13.72 13.78 0.33
CA GLY A 378 -13.22 14.85 1.16
C GLY A 378 -13.77 14.72 2.60
N PHE A 379 -13.11 15.36 3.55
CA PHE A 379 -13.51 15.37 4.94
C PHE A 379 -13.78 16.78 5.45
N ASP A 380 -14.84 16.96 6.22
CA ASP A 380 -15.17 18.18 6.93
C ASP A 380 -14.70 18.07 8.39
N ALA A 381 -13.55 18.68 8.68
CA ALA A 381 -12.93 18.62 10.00
C ALA A 381 -13.79 19.28 11.10
N ALA A 382 -14.54 20.35 10.75
CA ALA A 382 -15.36 21.07 11.71
C ALA A 382 -16.59 20.25 12.15
N LYS A 383 -17.08 19.38 11.26
CA LYS A 383 -18.24 18.52 11.54
C LYS A 383 -17.85 17.08 11.87
N SER A 384 -16.57 16.73 11.70
CA SER A 384 -16.10 15.33 11.77
C SER A 384 -16.86 14.38 10.85
N GLU A 385 -17.16 14.82 9.62
CA GLU A 385 -17.98 14.08 8.66
C GLU A 385 -17.32 13.96 7.28
N LEU A 386 -17.64 12.88 6.58
CA LEU A 386 -17.32 12.75 5.17
C LEU A 386 -18.15 13.74 4.34
N ARG A 387 -17.50 14.47 3.44
CA ARG A 387 -18.17 15.34 2.48
C ARG A 387 -18.77 14.51 1.35
N LYS A 388 -20.00 14.01 1.52
CA LYS A 388 -20.66 13.15 0.53
C LYS A 388 -20.76 13.79 -0.87
N ASN A 389 -20.84 15.11 -0.96
CA ASN A 389 -20.87 15.84 -2.22
C ASN A 389 -19.52 15.87 -2.97
N THR A 390 -18.46 15.34 -2.38
CA THR A 390 -17.14 15.23 -3.00
C THR A 390 -16.79 13.81 -3.40
N LEU A 391 -17.68 12.83 -3.20
CA LEU A 391 -17.43 11.44 -3.56
C LEU A 391 -17.02 11.33 -5.03
N SER A 392 -15.81 10.87 -5.26
CA SER A 392 -15.36 10.41 -6.57
C SER A 392 -15.16 8.90 -6.55
N GLN A 393 -15.43 8.23 -7.68
CA GLN A 393 -15.39 6.78 -7.79
C GLN A 393 -14.66 6.37 -9.05
N ALA A 394 -13.92 5.27 -8.99
CA ALA A 394 -13.36 4.63 -10.17
C ALA A 394 -13.52 3.11 -10.09
N ALA A 395 -13.68 2.50 -11.24
CA ALA A 395 -13.67 1.06 -11.38
C ALA A 395 -12.87 0.64 -12.62
N ARG A 396 -12.09 -0.44 -12.49
CA ARG A 396 -11.35 -1.04 -13.61
C ARG A 396 -11.88 -2.44 -13.89
N TRP A 397 -12.02 -2.80 -15.17
CA TRP A 397 -12.29 -4.14 -15.65
C TRP A 397 -11.43 -4.45 -16.88
N GLY A 398 -10.41 -5.26 -16.71
CA GLY A 398 -9.41 -5.50 -17.76
C GLY A 398 -8.67 -4.22 -18.15
N ASP A 399 -8.74 -3.86 -19.44
CA ASP A 399 -8.16 -2.62 -19.97
C ASP A 399 -9.07 -1.40 -19.82
N TRP A 400 -10.33 -1.60 -19.41
CA TRP A 400 -11.30 -0.51 -19.27
C TRP A 400 -11.29 0.06 -17.86
N LYS A 401 -11.32 1.39 -17.77
CA LYS A 401 -11.49 2.12 -16.51
C LYS A 401 -12.58 3.17 -16.66
N ALA A 402 -13.51 3.14 -15.71
CA ALA A 402 -14.53 4.18 -15.57
C ALA A 402 -14.21 5.09 -14.38
N VAL A 403 -14.47 6.38 -14.52
CA VAL A 403 -14.30 7.40 -13.48
C VAL A 403 -15.57 8.21 -13.35
N ARG A 404 -16.11 8.33 -12.13
CA ARG A 404 -17.13 9.31 -11.75
C ARG A 404 -16.46 10.38 -10.87
N PRO A 405 -16.20 11.58 -11.41
CA PRO A 405 -15.42 12.59 -10.71
C PRO A 405 -16.15 13.25 -9.54
N LYS A 406 -17.49 13.20 -9.50
CA LYS A 406 -18.34 13.70 -8.42
C LYS A 406 -19.72 13.03 -8.46
N PRO A 407 -20.50 13.08 -7.37
CA PRO A 407 -21.84 12.49 -7.34
C PRO A 407 -22.74 13.04 -8.45
N GLY A 408 -23.48 12.15 -9.10
CA GLY A 408 -24.40 12.51 -10.19
C GLY A 408 -23.75 12.86 -11.53
N ALA A 409 -22.42 12.92 -11.60
CA ALA A 409 -21.74 13.07 -12.89
C ALA A 409 -21.82 11.78 -13.71
N PRO A 410 -21.92 11.88 -15.06
CA PRO A 410 -21.80 10.72 -15.92
C PRO A 410 -20.45 10.07 -15.76
N LEU A 411 -20.38 8.75 -16.01
CA LEU A 411 -19.11 8.04 -16.05
C LEU A 411 -18.31 8.47 -17.28
N GLN A 412 -17.05 8.77 -17.06
CA GLN A 412 -16.02 8.84 -18.09
C GLN A 412 -15.45 7.43 -18.27
N LEU A 413 -15.11 7.03 -19.49
CA LEU A 413 -14.58 5.71 -19.79
C LEU A 413 -13.28 5.80 -20.59
N TYR A 414 -12.26 5.07 -20.15
CA TYR A 414 -10.94 5.06 -20.74
C TYR A 414 -10.47 3.63 -21.06
N ASN A 415 -9.66 3.48 -22.10
CA ASN A 415 -8.96 2.22 -22.38
C ASN A 415 -7.48 2.39 -22.03
N LEU A 416 -7.07 1.90 -20.86
CA LEU A 416 -5.73 2.11 -20.29
C LEU A 416 -4.59 1.50 -21.14
N ARG A 417 -4.87 0.51 -21.97
CA ARG A 417 -3.86 -0.05 -22.88
C ARG A 417 -3.51 0.91 -24.01
N LYS A 418 -4.48 1.71 -24.47
CA LYS A 418 -4.33 2.64 -25.59
C LYS A 418 -4.08 4.07 -25.14
N ASP A 419 -4.60 4.41 -23.98
CA ASP A 419 -4.63 5.77 -23.41
C ASP A 419 -4.43 5.70 -21.88
N ILE A 420 -3.19 5.48 -21.46
CA ILE A 420 -2.82 5.41 -20.05
C ILE A 420 -2.94 6.78 -19.34
N GLY A 421 -2.94 7.86 -20.12
CA GLY A 421 -3.10 9.23 -19.64
C GLY A 421 -4.56 9.66 -19.45
N GLU A 422 -5.53 8.78 -19.73
CA GLU A 422 -6.97 9.07 -19.53
C GLU A 422 -7.40 10.39 -20.21
N THR A 423 -6.97 10.57 -21.47
CA THR A 423 -7.15 11.82 -22.23
C THR A 423 -8.42 11.82 -23.08
N THR A 424 -8.88 10.64 -23.52
CA THR A 424 -10.00 10.50 -24.46
C THR A 424 -11.15 9.73 -23.81
N ASP A 425 -12.26 10.40 -23.55
CA ASP A 425 -13.47 9.77 -23.02
C ASP A 425 -14.18 8.96 -24.10
N LEU A 426 -14.23 7.64 -23.91
CA LEU A 426 -14.86 6.67 -24.80
C LEU A 426 -16.28 6.27 -24.35
N ALA A 427 -16.83 6.87 -23.31
CA ALA A 427 -18.18 6.54 -22.80
C ALA A 427 -19.26 6.69 -23.86
N PRO A 428 -19.28 7.75 -24.71
CA PRO A 428 -20.32 7.91 -25.72
C PRO A 428 -20.36 6.78 -26.78
N THR A 429 -19.22 6.12 -27.02
CA THR A 429 -19.09 5.09 -28.06
C THR A 429 -19.10 3.66 -27.54
N ASN A 430 -19.15 3.48 -26.20
CA ASN A 430 -19.09 2.15 -25.56
C ASN A 430 -20.14 2.03 -24.43
N PRO A 431 -21.44 2.20 -24.72
CA PRO A 431 -22.50 2.24 -23.70
C PRO A 431 -22.61 0.92 -22.91
N ASP A 432 -22.37 -0.23 -23.54
CA ASP A 432 -22.44 -1.54 -22.88
C ASP A 432 -21.34 -1.70 -21.79
N VAL A 433 -20.14 -1.20 -22.09
CA VAL A 433 -19.02 -1.22 -21.11
C VAL A 433 -19.34 -0.25 -19.96
N VAL A 434 -19.88 0.92 -20.26
CA VAL A 434 -20.33 1.89 -19.24
C VAL A 434 -21.38 1.25 -18.34
N ALA A 435 -22.42 0.63 -18.91
CA ALA A 435 -23.49 0.00 -18.12
C ALA A 435 -22.95 -1.11 -17.20
N LYS A 436 -21.97 -1.91 -17.67
CA LYS A 436 -21.34 -2.95 -16.87
C LYS A 436 -20.55 -2.39 -15.71
N LEU A 437 -19.74 -1.35 -15.91
CA LEU A 437 -18.95 -0.70 -14.86
C LEU A 437 -19.83 0.10 -13.90
N GLU A 438 -20.91 0.72 -14.39
CA GLU A 438 -21.92 1.39 -13.57
C GLU A 438 -22.59 0.41 -12.58
N ALA A 439 -22.99 -0.77 -13.05
CA ALA A 439 -23.59 -1.80 -12.22
C ALA A 439 -22.60 -2.26 -11.12
N PHE A 440 -21.34 -2.46 -11.48
CA PHE A 440 -20.30 -2.84 -10.52
C PHE A 440 -20.01 -1.72 -9.50
N ILE A 441 -19.89 -0.46 -9.93
CA ILE A 441 -19.69 0.68 -9.01
C ILE A 441 -20.82 0.76 -7.98
N LYS A 442 -22.07 0.51 -8.42
CA LYS A 442 -23.24 0.51 -7.52
C LYS A 442 -23.20 -0.64 -6.51
N GLU A 443 -22.75 -1.83 -6.92
CA GLU A 443 -22.59 -3.00 -6.04
C GLU A 443 -21.44 -2.83 -5.05
N ALA A 444 -20.30 -2.32 -5.52
CA ALA A 444 -19.08 -2.15 -4.73
C ALA A 444 -19.18 -1.03 -3.69
N HIS A 445 -20.07 -0.06 -3.90
CA HIS A 445 -20.24 1.03 -2.96
C HIS A 445 -21.18 0.65 -1.81
N THR A 446 -20.73 0.83 -0.57
CA THR A 446 -21.59 0.79 0.61
C THR A 446 -21.56 2.14 1.33
N GLU A 447 -22.69 2.56 1.91
CA GLU A 447 -22.73 3.79 2.71
C GLU A 447 -21.73 3.72 3.87
N PRO A 448 -20.89 4.74 4.03
CA PRO A 448 -19.96 4.81 5.15
C PRO A 448 -20.73 4.81 6.47
N ARG A 449 -20.34 3.93 7.40
CA ARG A 449 -20.89 3.97 8.75
C ARG A 449 -20.30 5.16 9.51
N PRO A 450 -21.05 5.79 10.45
CA PRO A 450 -20.52 6.84 11.30
C PRO A 450 -19.23 6.41 12.01
N HIS A 451 -18.25 7.28 12.04
CA HIS A 451 -17.02 7.09 12.78
C HIS A 451 -17.06 7.91 14.06
N ASN A 452 -16.66 7.30 15.19
CA ASN A 452 -16.15 8.09 16.29
C ASN A 452 -14.75 8.53 15.89
N THR A 453 -14.66 9.70 15.26
CA THR A 453 -13.37 10.32 14.99
C THR A 453 -12.71 10.60 16.33
N GLY A 454 -11.51 10.09 16.53
CA GLY A 454 -10.63 10.56 17.57
C GLY A 454 -10.42 12.08 17.41
N SER A 455 -9.97 12.75 18.47
CA SER A 455 -9.67 14.18 18.42
C SER A 455 -8.86 14.51 17.16
N MET A 456 -9.28 15.56 16.43
CA MET A 456 -8.45 16.18 15.39
C MET A 456 -7.20 16.83 15.99
N GLU A 457 -7.19 17.04 17.31
CA GLU A 457 -6.06 17.59 18.03
C GLU A 457 -5.04 16.48 18.27
N PHE A 458 -3.90 16.65 17.64
CA PHE A 458 -2.70 15.93 17.97
C PHE A 458 -2.35 16.24 19.44
N ILE A 459 -2.37 15.23 20.31
CA ILE A 459 -1.99 15.38 21.73
C ILE A 459 -0.45 15.55 21.78
N ARG A 460 -0.02 16.81 21.84
CA ARG A 460 1.38 17.18 22.02
C ARG A 460 1.90 16.82 23.40
#